data_ae4189a508e8fd0ee10cc4c20f0dee59
#
_entry.id   ae4189a508e8fd0ee10cc4c20f0dee59
#
_cell.length_a   1.000
_cell.length_b   1.000
_cell.length_c   1.000
_cell.angle_alpha   90.00
_cell.angle_beta   90.00
_cell.angle_gamma   90.00
#
_symmetry.space_group_name_H-M   'P 1'
#
loop_
_entity.id
_entity.type
_entity.pdbx_description
1 polymer ?
#
loop_
_entity_poly.entity_id
_entity_poly.type
_entity_poly.pdbx_seq_one_letter_code
_entity_poly.pdbx_strand_id
1 'polypeptide(L)'
;MRVIGVDEHVWRHTPYGDTYVTVILDVRPVHDRSGPSRLLDMIPGRSKGVFKTWLASQPHTWRENNEIVAMEGFTGFKSAATEELPDATAVMDPFHVVHLAGDALDECRRRTGQELHHRRGRATDPLYKARRMLHTRSCLLTPLQQHRILDLFASDCHVALEVTWSVYQNITRRLPRSQQNPR
;
A
#
# COMPACT_ATOMS: atom_id res chain seq x y z
N MET A 1 11.21 -0.69 -22.69
CA MET A 1 10.94 -0.33 -21.29
C MET A 1 10.27 -1.51 -20.60
N ARG A 2 10.84 -2.02 -19.53
CA ARG A 2 10.22 -3.04 -18.67
C ARG A 2 9.97 -2.46 -17.29
N VAL A 3 8.81 -2.75 -16.76
CA VAL A 3 8.40 -2.34 -15.42
C VAL A 3 7.98 -3.60 -14.68
N ILE A 4 8.72 -3.96 -13.65
CA ILE A 4 8.40 -5.12 -12.81
C ILE A 4 7.87 -4.68 -11.46
N GLY A 5 6.95 -5.46 -10.91
CA GLY A 5 6.46 -5.35 -9.55
C GLY A 5 6.95 -6.53 -8.73
N VAL A 6 7.34 -6.29 -7.48
CA VAL A 6 7.64 -7.33 -6.52
C VAL A 6 6.85 -7.09 -5.24
N ASP A 7 6.20 -8.14 -4.76
CA ASP A 7 5.33 -8.11 -3.58
C ASP A 7 5.50 -9.41 -2.78
N GLU A 8 5.16 -9.36 -1.50
CA GLU A 8 5.12 -10.55 -0.66
C GLU A 8 3.67 -10.98 -0.38
N HIS A 9 3.43 -12.28 -0.46
CA HIS A 9 2.13 -12.83 -0.15
C HIS A 9 2.23 -13.98 0.85
N VAL A 10 1.29 -14.01 1.81
CA VAL A 10 1.17 -15.12 2.75
C VAL A 10 0.52 -16.29 2.03
N TRP A 11 1.31 -17.31 1.71
CA TRP A 11 0.84 -18.51 1.00
C TRP A 11 0.19 -19.53 1.93
N ARG A 12 0.71 -19.67 3.15
CA ARG A 12 0.25 -20.66 4.13
C ARG A 12 0.17 -20.06 5.53
N HIS A 13 -0.90 -20.35 6.25
CA HIS A 13 -1.07 -20.02 7.66
C HIS A 13 -0.64 -21.18 8.58
N THR A 14 0.35 -21.98 8.16
CA THR A 14 0.86 -23.13 8.94
C THR A 14 2.12 -22.70 9.72
N PRO A 15 2.34 -23.23 10.93
CA PRO A 15 3.50 -22.87 11.75
C PRO A 15 4.84 -23.44 11.25
N TYR A 16 4.83 -24.27 10.20
CA TYR A 16 6.03 -24.94 9.68
C TYR A 16 6.22 -24.61 8.18
N GLY A 17 7.48 -24.29 7.83
CA GLY A 17 7.91 -24.00 6.46
C GLY A 17 7.78 -22.54 6.05
N ASP A 18 8.11 -22.23 4.80
CA ASP A 18 7.96 -20.89 4.23
C ASP A 18 6.48 -20.51 4.15
N THR A 19 6.09 -19.57 4.96
CA THR A 19 4.72 -19.02 4.99
C THR A 19 4.49 -17.96 3.93
N TYR A 20 5.57 -17.43 3.36
CA TYR A 20 5.56 -16.36 2.37
C TYR A 20 6.04 -16.82 1.02
N VAL A 21 5.52 -16.20 -0.01
CA VAL A 21 6.05 -16.24 -1.37
C VAL A 21 6.32 -14.82 -1.84
N THR A 22 7.39 -14.67 -2.61
CA THR A 22 7.67 -13.44 -3.37
C THR A 22 6.98 -13.57 -4.72
N VAL A 23 6.08 -12.67 -5.02
CA VAL A 23 5.32 -12.59 -6.27
C VAL A 23 5.97 -11.56 -7.18
N ILE A 24 6.27 -11.95 -8.41
CA ILE A 24 6.93 -11.07 -9.38
C ILE A 24 6.01 -10.88 -10.58
N LEU A 25 5.77 -9.63 -10.93
CA LEU A 25 4.78 -9.22 -11.91
C LEU A 25 5.43 -8.38 -13.02
N ASP A 26 4.99 -8.56 -14.26
CA ASP A 26 5.14 -7.54 -15.31
C ASP A 26 4.00 -6.53 -15.16
N VAL A 27 4.32 -5.34 -14.71
CA VAL A 27 3.34 -4.24 -14.53
C VAL A 27 3.38 -3.23 -15.69
N ARG A 28 4.21 -3.46 -16.71
CA ARG A 28 4.27 -2.62 -17.91
C ARG A 28 2.90 -2.44 -18.55
N PRO A 29 2.04 -3.51 -18.71
CA PRO A 29 0.73 -3.33 -19.35
C PRO A 29 -0.19 -2.36 -18.60
N VAL A 30 -0.03 -2.26 -17.27
CA VAL A 30 -0.77 -1.26 -16.48
C VAL A 30 -0.18 0.13 -16.67
N HIS A 31 1.15 0.23 -16.74
CA HIS A 31 1.86 1.50 -16.93
C HIS A 31 1.54 2.14 -18.30
N ASP A 32 1.57 1.37 -19.37
CA ASP A 32 1.28 1.83 -20.74
C ASP A 32 -0.19 1.71 -21.14
N ARG A 33 -1.05 1.25 -20.23
CA ARG A 33 -2.49 1.03 -20.40
C ARG A 33 -2.85 0.01 -21.49
N SER A 34 -1.96 -0.92 -21.80
CA SER A 34 -2.20 -1.98 -22.79
C SER A 34 -2.95 -3.18 -22.23
N GLY A 35 -3.10 -3.30 -20.89
CA GLY A 35 -3.81 -4.40 -20.26
C GLY A 35 -3.52 -4.55 -18.76
N PRO A 36 -3.97 -5.68 -18.16
CA PRO A 36 -3.67 -6.00 -16.78
C PRO A 36 -2.20 -6.43 -16.59
N SER A 37 -1.71 -6.35 -15.36
CA SER A 37 -0.42 -6.94 -14.97
C SER A 37 -0.39 -8.45 -15.24
N ARG A 38 0.80 -8.99 -15.48
CA ARG A 38 1.01 -10.42 -15.76
C ARG A 38 1.93 -11.01 -14.70
N LEU A 39 1.56 -12.18 -14.20
CA LEU A 39 2.43 -12.94 -13.32
C LEU A 39 3.66 -13.42 -14.11
N LEU A 40 4.85 -13.10 -13.61
CA LEU A 40 6.10 -13.62 -14.13
C LEU A 40 6.54 -14.87 -13.36
N ASP A 41 6.52 -14.80 -12.02
CA ASP A 41 6.91 -15.92 -11.18
C ASP A 41 6.36 -15.79 -9.74
N MET A 42 6.37 -16.90 -9.02
CA MET A 42 6.09 -17.00 -7.59
C MET A 42 7.15 -17.89 -6.93
N ILE A 43 8.00 -17.31 -6.12
CA ILE A 43 9.13 -18.01 -5.49
C ILE A 43 8.94 -18.10 -3.96
N PRO A 44 9.24 -19.27 -3.35
CA PRO A 44 9.11 -19.42 -1.90
C PRO A 44 10.04 -18.48 -1.13
N GLY A 45 9.53 -17.92 -0.02
CA GLY A 45 10.27 -17.02 0.85
C GLY A 45 10.07 -15.53 0.48
N ARG A 46 10.56 -14.65 1.38
CA ARG A 46 10.45 -13.18 1.25
C ARG A 46 11.76 -12.46 1.55
N SER A 47 12.89 -13.11 1.38
CA SER A 47 14.19 -12.54 1.73
C SER A 47 14.81 -11.77 0.55
N LYS A 48 15.73 -10.85 0.87
CA LYS A 48 16.63 -10.23 -0.13
C LYS A 48 17.28 -11.29 -1.02
N GLY A 49 17.79 -12.37 -0.41
CA GLY A 49 18.50 -13.46 -1.13
C GLY A 49 17.63 -14.15 -2.16
N VAL A 50 16.38 -14.44 -1.82
CA VAL A 50 15.42 -15.09 -2.73
C VAL A 50 15.19 -14.21 -3.97
N PHE A 51 14.88 -12.96 -3.81
CA PHE A 51 14.63 -12.05 -4.93
C PHE A 51 15.90 -11.78 -5.73
N LYS A 52 17.05 -11.60 -5.05
CA LYS A 52 18.35 -11.43 -5.71
C LYS A 52 18.69 -12.63 -6.59
N THR A 53 18.58 -13.86 -6.07
CA THR A 53 18.87 -15.09 -6.84
C THR A 53 17.97 -15.21 -8.06
N TRP A 54 16.69 -14.87 -7.92
CA TRP A 54 15.76 -14.87 -9.06
C TRP A 54 16.16 -13.82 -10.12
N LEU A 55 16.51 -12.60 -9.72
CA LEU A 55 16.98 -11.58 -10.65
C LEU A 55 18.27 -12.00 -11.37
N ALA A 56 19.23 -12.57 -10.64
CA ALA A 56 20.48 -13.05 -11.20
C ALA A 56 20.30 -14.19 -12.22
N SER A 57 19.26 -15.02 -12.06
CA SER A 57 18.92 -16.09 -13.01
C SER A 57 18.33 -15.61 -14.32
N GLN A 58 17.92 -14.33 -14.41
CA GLN A 58 17.35 -13.79 -15.63
C GLN A 58 18.46 -13.47 -16.67
N PRO A 59 18.18 -13.61 -17.98
CA PRO A 59 19.14 -13.25 -19.02
C PRO A 59 19.62 -11.79 -18.87
N HIS A 60 20.91 -11.54 -19.20
CA HIS A 60 21.51 -10.21 -19.09
C HIS A 60 20.70 -9.13 -19.84
N THR A 61 20.30 -9.45 -21.07
CA THR A 61 19.43 -8.56 -21.88
C THR A 61 18.07 -8.29 -21.24
N TRP A 62 17.54 -9.24 -20.47
CA TRP A 62 16.29 -9.03 -19.72
C TRP A 62 16.53 -8.03 -18.58
N ARG A 63 17.63 -8.16 -17.85
CA ARG A 63 17.98 -7.29 -16.73
C ARG A 63 18.24 -5.86 -17.16
N GLU A 64 19.01 -5.65 -18.23
CA GLU A 64 19.32 -4.34 -18.79
C GLU A 64 18.10 -3.56 -19.30
N ASN A 65 17.06 -4.28 -19.73
CA ASN A 65 15.83 -3.66 -20.22
C ASN A 65 14.82 -3.28 -19.12
N ASN A 66 15.12 -3.54 -17.85
CA ASN A 66 14.26 -3.11 -16.75
C ASN A 66 14.64 -1.69 -16.32
N GLU A 67 13.67 -0.78 -16.37
CA GLU A 67 13.84 0.63 -16.03
C GLU A 67 13.22 0.96 -14.67
N ILE A 68 12.19 0.24 -14.26
CA ILE A 68 11.46 0.49 -13.00
C ILE A 68 11.20 -0.83 -12.29
N VAL A 69 11.49 -0.82 -10.98
CA VAL A 69 11.09 -1.89 -10.06
C VAL A 69 10.16 -1.29 -9.00
N ALA A 70 8.88 -1.61 -9.11
CA ALA A 70 7.87 -1.24 -8.12
C ALA A 70 7.87 -2.27 -6.99
N MET A 71 7.95 -1.82 -5.74
CA MET A 71 8.04 -2.71 -4.58
C MET A 71 7.35 -2.15 -3.36
N GLU A 72 7.01 -3.03 -2.43
CA GLU A 72 6.65 -2.63 -1.08
C GLU A 72 7.85 -2.00 -0.33
N GLY A 73 7.58 -1.45 0.85
CA GLY A 73 8.61 -0.80 1.69
C GLY A 73 9.70 -1.73 2.25
N PHE A 74 9.79 -2.99 1.80
CA PHE A 74 10.81 -3.92 2.28
C PHE A 74 12.19 -3.59 1.71
N THR A 75 13.10 -3.17 2.61
CA THR A 75 14.47 -2.74 2.25
C THR A 75 15.29 -3.84 1.55
N GLY A 76 14.99 -5.09 1.81
CA GLY A 76 15.64 -6.25 1.19
C GLY A 76 15.42 -6.31 -0.33
N PHE A 77 14.20 -6.03 -0.80
CA PHE A 77 13.89 -6.00 -2.23
C PHE A 77 14.61 -4.82 -2.92
N LYS A 78 14.63 -3.66 -2.27
CA LYS A 78 15.38 -2.50 -2.78
C LYS A 78 16.85 -2.82 -2.96
N SER A 79 17.49 -3.42 -1.94
CA SER A 79 18.91 -3.79 -2.01
C SER A 79 19.17 -4.81 -3.12
N ALA A 80 18.33 -5.83 -3.26
CA ALA A 80 18.45 -6.83 -4.32
C ALA A 80 18.31 -6.19 -5.71
N ALA A 81 17.33 -5.31 -5.90
CA ALA A 81 17.12 -4.60 -7.15
C ALA A 81 18.32 -3.71 -7.50
N THR A 82 18.84 -2.94 -6.55
CA THR A 82 20.02 -2.07 -6.77
C THR A 82 21.28 -2.88 -7.15
N GLU A 83 21.45 -4.08 -6.61
CA GLU A 83 22.61 -4.93 -6.89
C GLU A 83 22.52 -5.64 -8.26
N GLU A 84 21.35 -6.07 -8.68
CA GLU A 84 21.16 -6.88 -9.90
C GLU A 84 20.64 -6.09 -11.10
N LEU A 85 20.05 -4.92 -10.85
CA LEU A 85 19.46 -4.00 -11.84
C LEU A 85 19.93 -2.57 -11.55
N PRO A 86 21.25 -2.27 -11.70
CA PRO A 86 21.82 -0.99 -11.27
C PRO A 86 21.23 0.21 -12.01
N ASP A 87 20.75 0.04 -13.23
CA ASP A 87 20.17 1.11 -14.05
C ASP A 87 18.67 1.29 -13.83
N ALA A 88 18.04 0.39 -13.05
CA ALA A 88 16.61 0.47 -12.78
C ALA A 88 16.31 1.38 -11.59
N THR A 89 15.24 2.17 -11.72
CA THR A 89 14.74 3.01 -10.64
C THR A 89 13.81 2.21 -9.73
N ALA A 90 14.20 2.08 -8.45
CA ALA A 90 13.33 1.49 -7.43
C ALA A 90 12.26 2.51 -7.01
N VAL A 91 10.98 2.14 -7.13
CA VAL A 91 9.86 2.97 -6.73
C VAL A 91 9.00 2.22 -5.70
N MET A 92 8.43 2.97 -4.76
CA MET A 92 7.48 2.38 -3.84
C MET A 92 6.13 2.19 -4.53
N ASP A 93 5.51 1.02 -4.35
CA ASP A 93 4.16 0.76 -4.86
C ASP A 93 3.17 1.81 -4.29
N PRO A 94 2.42 2.50 -5.15
CA PRO A 94 1.41 3.46 -4.73
C PRO A 94 0.36 2.90 -3.76
N PHE A 95 -0.02 1.63 -3.88
CA PHE A 95 -0.95 1.00 -2.94
C PHE A 95 -0.35 0.85 -1.56
N HIS A 96 0.94 0.53 -1.47
CA HIS A 96 1.65 0.47 -0.20
C HIS A 96 1.71 1.85 0.47
N VAL A 97 1.93 2.93 -0.29
CA VAL A 97 1.88 4.30 0.23
C VAL A 97 0.50 4.63 0.83
N VAL A 98 -0.59 4.24 0.16
CA VAL A 98 -1.95 4.43 0.69
C VAL A 98 -2.17 3.60 1.95
N HIS A 99 -1.68 2.37 1.98
CA HIS A 99 -1.79 1.50 3.16
C HIS A 99 -1.10 2.14 4.36
N LEU A 100 0.15 2.59 4.22
CA LEU A 100 0.88 3.29 5.26
C LEU A 100 0.17 4.57 5.73
N ALA A 101 -0.36 5.34 4.80
CA ALA A 101 -1.13 6.54 5.13
C ALA A 101 -2.43 6.20 5.89
N GLY A 102 -3.08 5.10 5.53
CA GLY A 102 -4.24 4.57 6.23
C GLY A 102 -3.91 4.11 7.65
N ASP A 103 -2.78 3.42 7.83
CA ASP A 103 -2.31 3.00 9.16
C ASP A 103 -1.99 4.19 10.06
N ALA A 104 -1.32 5.22 9.52
CA ALA A 104 -1.04 6.46 10.24
C ALA A 104 -2.33 7.19 10.66
N LEU A 105 -3.34 7.20 9.78
CA LEU A 105 -4.67 7.77 10.09
C LEU A 105 -5.35 7.00 11.22
N ASP A 106 -5.30 5.66 11.18
CA ASP A 106 -5.88 4.81 12.22
C ASP A 106 -5.12 4.91 13.54
N GLU A 107 -3.81 5.07 13.51
CA GLU A 107 -3.01 5.32 14.70
C GLU A 107 -3.37 6.66 15.34
N CYS A 108 -3.43 7.74 14.55
CA CYS A 108 -3.87 9.06 15.02
C CYS A 108 -5.26 8.98 15.65
N ARG A 109 -6.23 8.35 14.98
CA ARG A 109 -7.59 8.15 15.49
C ARG A 109 -7.62 7.42 16.83
N ARG A 110 -6.82 6.33 16.97
CA ARG A 110 -6.74 5.56 18.21
C ARG A 110 -6.10 6.36 19.33
N ARG A 111 -5.02 7.09 19.04
CA ARG A 111 -4.34 7.97 20.00
C ARG A 111 -5.28 9.05 20.51
N THR A 112 -5.94 9.80 19.61
CA THR A 112 -6.94 10.83 19.98
C THR A 112 -8.05 10.24 20.85
N GLY A 113 -8.57 9.05 20.50
CA GLY A 113 -9.58 8.40 21.32
C GLY A 113 -9.08 7.97 22.71
N GLN A 114 -7.83 7.58 22.85
CA GLN A 114 -7.23 7.25 24.15
C GLN A 114 -6.98 8.50 25.00
N GLU A 115 -6.53 9.57 24.40
CA GLU A 115 -6.32 10.87 25.08
C GLU A 115 -7.64 11.41 25.65
N LEU A 116 -8.73 11.31 24.88
CA LEU A 116 -10.06 11.79 25.30
C LEU A 116 -10.72 10.91 26.37
N HIS A 117 -10.57 9.60 26.25
CA HIS A 117 -11.35 8.66 27.07
C HIS A 117 -10.50 7.92 28.10
N HIS A 118 -9.18 8.08 28.09
CA HIS A 118 -8.22 7.36 28.94
C HIS A 118 -8.38 5.83 28.89
N ARG A 119 -8.92 5.31 27.79
CA ARG A 119 -9.18 3.89 27.56
C ARG A 119 -9.19 3.56 26.06
N ARG A 120 -9.10 2.28 25.74
CA ARG A 120 -9.29 1.78 24.38
C ARG A 120 -10.69 2.12 23.86
N GLY A 121 -10.80 2.50 22.60
CA GLY A 121 -12.06 2.85 21.94
C GLY A 121 -13.10 1.72 21.97
N ARG A 122 -14.36 2.05 22.21
CA ARG A 122 -15.51 1.17 22.22
C ARG A 122 -16.41 1.41 21.02
N ALA A 123 -17.26 0.45 20.67
CA ALA A 123 -18.18 0.54 19.55
C ALA A 123 -19.16 1.73 19.61
N THR A 124 -19.39 2.26 20.81
CA THR A 124 -20.24 3.44 21.05
C THR A 124 -19.56 4.77 20.77
N ASP A 125 -18.22 4.80 20.80
CA ASP A 125 -17.45 6.05 20.68
C ASP A 125 -17.52 6.61 19.24
N PRO A 126 -17.69 7.93 19.09
CA PRO A 126 -17.77 8.56 17.76
C PRO A 126 -16.56 8.27 16.87
N LEU A 127 -15.33 8.36 17.40
CA LEU A 127 -14.09 8.06 16.68
C LEU A 127 -14.01 6.59 16.25
N TYR A 128 -14.51 5.64 17.05
CA TYR A 128 -14.57 4.24 16.66
C TYR A 128 -15.56 4.00 15.52
N LYS A 129 -16.73 4.64 15.57
CA LYS A 129 -17.74 4.55 14.49
C LYS A 129 -17.26 5.16 13.19
N ALA A 130 -16.45 6.23 13.26
CA ALA A 130 -15.93 6.93 12.09
C ALA A 130 -14.86 6.15 11.31
N ARG A 131 -14.27 5.08 11.87
CA ARG A 131 -13.10 4.40 11.30
C ARG A 131 -13.21 4.05 9.80
N ARG A 132 -14.37 3.57 9.33
CA ARG A 132 -14.57 3.22 7.92
C ARG A 132 -14.79 4.45 7.04
N MET A 133 -15.48 5.47 7.57
CA MET A 133 -15.69 6.73 6.84
C MET A 133 -14.38 7.46 6.58
N LEU A 134 -13.48 7.48 7.57
CA LEU A 134 -12.18 8.15 7.47
C LEU A 134 -11.30 7.55 6.35
N HIS A 135 -11.41 6.24 6.10
CA HIS A 135 -10.71 5.56 4.99
C HIS A 135 -11.41 5.73 3.63
N THR A 136 -12.63 6.23 3.61
CA THR A 136 -13.36 6.47 2.36
C THR A 136 -12.88 7.75 1.71
N ARG A 137 -12.63 7.73 0.39
CA ARG A 137 -12.30 8.96 -0.37
C ARG A 137 -13.44 9.97 -0.22
N SER A 138 -13.11 11.23 0.00
CA SER A 138 -14.09 12.30 0.22
C SER A 138 -15.14 12.41 -0.89
N CYS A 139 -14.74 12.15 -2.15
CA CYS A 139 -15.66 12.16 -3.30
C CYS A 139 -16.61 10.96 -3.37
N LEU A 140 -16.42 9.93 -2.54
CA LEU A 140 -17.26 8.72 -2.46
C LEU A 140 -18.16 8.72 -1.22
N LEU A 141 -18.00 9.71 -0.35
CA LEU A 141 -18.84 9.85 0.84
C LEU A 141 -20.25 10.28 0.44
N THR A 142 -21.25 9.65 1.06
CA THR A 142 -22.63 10.12 0.97
C THR A 142 -22.78 11.46 1.71
N PRO A 143 -23.81 12.29 1.39
CA PRO A 143 -24.05 13.56 2.09
C PRO A 143 -24.16 13.39 3.62
N LEU A 144 -24.79 12.31 4.09
CA LEU A 144 -24.87 11.99 5.51
C LEU A 144 -23.50 11.67 6.14
N GLN A 145 -22.64 10.96 5.40
CA GLN A 145 -21.28 10.67 5.88
C GLN A 145 -20.41 11.92 5.91
N GLN A 146 -20.54 12.80 4.90
CA GLN A 146 -19.86 14.08 4.87
C GLN A 146 -20.25 14.95 6.09
N HIS A 147 -21.54 15.05 6.37
CA HIS A 147 -22.03 15.79 7.55
C HIS A 147 -21.44 15.22 8.85
N ARG A 148 -21.46 13.90 9.03
CA ARG A 148 -20.87 13.25 10.20
C ARG A 148 -19.37 13.47 10.38
N ILE A 149 -18.63 13.59 9.28
CA ILE A 149 -17.19 13.91 9.34
C ILE A 149 -16.99 15.38 9.73
N LEU A 150 -17.80 16.29 9.19
CA LEU A 150 -17.76 17.70 9.58
C LEU A 150 -18.10 17.88 11.06
N ASP A 151 -19.13 17.23 11.55
CA ASP A 151 -19.49 17.23 12.97
C ASP A 151 -18.35 16.67 13.85
N LEU A 152 -17.68 15.62 13.37
CA LEU A 152 -16.54 15.05 14.08
C LEU A 152 -15.38 16.06 14.20
N PHE A 153 -15.08 16.78 13.13
CA PHE A 153 -13.98 17.74 13.07
C PHE A 153 -14.33 19.12 13.65
N ALA A 154 -15.59 19.38 14.00
CA ALA A 154 -15.98 20.59 14.70
C ALA A 154 -15.42 20.70 16.13
N SER A 155 -14.84 19.62 16.65
CA SER A 155 -14.22 19.59 17.98
C SER A 155 -12.73 19.86 17.90
N ASP A 156 -12.24 20.85 18.68
CA ASP A 156 -10.82 21.19 18.77
C ASP A 156 -9.94 20.00 19.21
N CYS A 157 -10.51 19.05 19.94
CA CYS A 157 -9.82 17.82 20.34
C CYS A 157 -9.49 16.89 19.17
N HIS A 158 -10.08 17.10 17.99
CA HIS A 158 -9.89 16.26 16.81
C HIS A 158 -9.02 16.91 15.72
N VAL A 159 -8.41 18.06 15.94
CA VAL A 159 -7.59 18.80 14.96
C VAL A 159 -6.47 17.92 14.39
N ALA A 160 -5.75 17.17 15.23
CA ALA A 160 -4.70 16.27 14.75
C ALA A 160 -5.24 15.19 13.80
N LEU A 161 -6.43 14.67 14.07
CA LEU A 161 -7.09 13.69 13.21
C LEU A 161 -7.57 14.30 11.90
N GLU A 162 -8.12 15.52 11.92
CA GLU A 162 -8.55 16.26 10.73
C GLU A 162 -7.38 16.52 9.79
N VAL A 163 -6.24 17.00 10.32
CA VAL A 163 -5.02 17.24 9.53
C VAL A 163 -4.52 15.93 8.92
N THR A 164 -4.44 14.86 9.72
CA THR A 164 -4.00 13.55 9.23
C THR A 164 -4.94 13.02 8.15
N TRP A 165 -6.25 13.16 8.32
CA TRP A 165 -7.24 12.77 7.33
C TRP A 165 -7.11 13.60 6.04
N SER A 166 -6.86 14.89 6.12
CA SER A 166 -6.63 15.75 4.96
C SER A 166 -5.41 15.30 4.15
N VAL A 167 -4.32 14.95 4.82
CA VAL A 167 -3.12 14.37 4.19
C VAL A 167 -3.44 13.04 3.50
N TYR A 168 -4.13 12.13 4.19
CA TYR A 168 -4.59 10.86 3.63
C TYR A 168 -5.44 11.06 2.37
N GLN A 169 -6.40 12.00 2.39
CA GLN A 169 -7.24 12.33 1.23
C GLN A 169 -6.41 12.87 0.06
N ASN A 170 -5.40 13.68 0.32
CA ASN A 170 -4.50 14.21 -0.72
C ASN A 170 -3.66 13.09 -1.36
N ILE A 171 -3.15 12.14 -0.58
CA ILE A 171 -2.41 10.98 -1.09
C ILE A 171 -3.33 10.12 -1.96
N THR A 172 -4.49 9.73 -1.45
CA THR A 172 -5.42 8.84 -2.17
C THR A 172 -5.99 9.48 -3.45
N ARG A 173 -6.15 10.82 -3.48
CA ARG A 173 -6.62 11.55 -4.66
C ARG A 173 -5.62 11.54 -5.81
N ARG A 174 -4.33 11.59 -5.51
CA ARG A 174 -3.24 11.62 -6.52
C ARG A 174 -3.00 10.28 -7.18
N LEU A 175 -3.47 9.19 -6.59
CA LEU A 175 -3.31 7.88 -7.18
C LEU A 175 -4.34 7.63 -8.28
N PRO A 176 -3.92 7.04 -9.40
CA PRO A 176 -4.84 6.69 -10.47
C PRO A 176 -5.95 5.78 -9.91
N ARG A 177 -7.18 6.03 -10.33
CA ARG A 177 -8.28 5.09 -10.08
C ARG A 177 -7.91 3.79 -10.79
N SER A 178 -7.60 2.74 -10.03
CA SER A 178 -7.66 1.41 -10.61
C SER A 178 -9.07 1.28 -11.24
N GLN A 179 -9.13 0.92 -12.50
CA GLN A 179 -10.40 0.63 -13.14
C GLN A 179 -11.02 -0.51 -12.32
N GLN A 180 -11.93 -0.15 -11.42
CA GLN A 180 -12.81 -1.13 -10.81
C GLN A 180 -13.62 -1.69 -11.95
N ASN A 181 -13.35 -2.96 -12.26
CA ASN A 181 -14.13 -3.76 -13.20
C ASN A 181 -15.61 -3.57 -12.84
N PRO A 182 -16.47 -3.09 -13.75
CA PRO A 182 -17.90 -3.05 -13.50
C PRO A 182 -18.35 -4.50 -13.27
N ARG A 183 -18.96 -4.76 -12.11
CA ARG A 183 -19.64 -6.03 -11.82
C ARG A 183 -20.86 -6.16 -12.70
#